data_46dcbbfe3b80117fa19d41bbb2ff5a9e
#
_entry.id   46dcbbfe3b80117fa19d41bbb2ff5a9e
#
_cell.length_a   1.000
_cell.length_b   1.000
_cell.length_c   1.000
_cell.angle_alpha   90.00
_cell.angle_beta   90.00
_cell.angle_gamma   90.00
#
_symmetry.space_group_name_H-M   'P 1'
#
loop_
_entity.id
_entity.type
_entity.pdbx_description
1 polymer ?
#
loop_
_entity_poly.entity_id
_entity_poly.type
_entity_poly.pdbx_seq_one_letter_code
_entity_poly.pdbx_strand_id
1 'polypeptide(L)'
;MVNDEYIAKETCKLLLQINAIKLNPKNPFTWASGWKSPIYCDNRIILSFPAVREKICSFLSQQIKKTYDDYDVIAGVATGAIGIGMLVANKLNKPFVYVRADRKKHGRKNSIEGFYEKSQKVVVIEDLISTGSSSLEACQSLISENLKIKGLISIFNYNFEISK
;
A
#
# COMPACT_ATOMS: atom_id res chain seq x y z
N MET A 1 -2.37 -12.96 2.26
CA MET A 1 -2.62 -13.60 3.58
C MET A 1 -3.11 -12.54 4.56
N VAL A 2 -4.18 -12.81 5.32
CA VAL A 2 -4.66 -11.88 6.36
C VAL A 2 -3.78 -12.09 7.60
N ASN A 3 -3.11 -11.03 8.05
CA ASN A 3 -2.18 -11.12 9.19
C ASN A 3 -2.89 -11.13 10.55
N ASP A 4 -4.09 -10.50 10.63
CA ASP A 4 -4.88 -10.39 11.85
C ASP A 4 -6.36 -10.21 11.46
N GLU A 5 -7.19 -11.18 11.81
CA GLU A 5 -8.61 -11.18 11.42
C GLU A 5 -9.42 -10.04 12.03
N TYR A 6 -9.11 -9.66 13.26
CA TYR A 6 -9.79 -8.54 13.91
C TYR A 6 -9.50 -7.24 13.16
N ILE A 7 -8.22 -6.96 12.90
CA ILE A 7 -7.78 -5.76 12.17
C ILE A 7 -8.38 -5.75 10.77
N ALA A 8 -8.41 -6.89 10.06
CA ALA A 8 -8.99 -6.99 8.74
C ALA A 8 -10.50 -6.67 8.75
N LYS A 9 -11.26 -7.22 9.70
CA LYS A 9 -12.69 -6.93 9.85
C LYS A 9 -12.96 -5.46 10.16
N GLU A 10 -12.23 -4.87 11.09
CA GLU A 10 -12.36 -3.46 11.45
C GLU A 10 -11.96 -2.54 10.29
N THR A 11 -10.90 -2.87 9.55
CA THR A 11 -10.51 -2.14 8.34
C THR A 11 -11.63 -2.17 7.30
N CYS A 12 -12.22 -3.34 7.00
CA CYS A 12 -13.34 -3.45 6.07
C CYS A 12 -14.56 -2.64 6.51
N LYS A 13 -14.92 -2.64 7.81
CA LYS A 13 -16.01 -1.83 8.35
C LYS A 13 -15.76 -0.34 8.13
N LEU A 14 -14.57 0.14 8.44
CA LEU A 14 -14.19 1.53 8.24
C LEU A 14 -14.25 1.95 6.76
N LEU A 15 -13.76 1.10 5.85
CA LEU A 15 -13.79 1.36 4.41
C LEU A 15 -15.24 1.40 3.86
N LEU A 16 -16.12 0.52 4.34
CA LEU A 16 -17.55 0.54 3.98
C LEU A 16 -18.22 1.78 4.52
N GLN A 17 -17.94 2.18 5.76
CA GLN A 17 -18.54 3.36 6.41
C GLN A 17 -18.28 4.66 5.63
N ILE A 18 -17.10 4.81 5.02
CA ILE A 18 -16.72 6.00 4.25
C ILE A 18 -16.97 5.83 2.74
N ASN A 19 -17.68 4.78 2.33
CA ASN A 19 -17.92 4.42 0.93
C ASN A 19 -16.62 4.27 0.07
N ALA A 20 -15.50 3.92 0.68
CA ALA A 20 -14.29 3.54 -0.03
C ALA A 20 -14.46 2.19 -0.75
N ILE A 21 -15.23 1.27 -0.17
CA ILE A 21 -15.68 0.03 -0.82
C ILE A 21 -17.11 0.22 -1.29
N LYS A 22 -17.36 -0.03 -2.58
CA LYS A 22 -18.68 -0.01 -3.21
C LYS A 22 -19.04 -1.40 -3.72
N LEU A 23 -20.27 -1.82 -3.50
CA LEU A 23 -20.80 -3.11 -3.93
C LEU A 23 -21.93 -2.87 -4.93
N ASN A 24 -21.84 -3.44 -6.12
CA ASN A 24 -22.91 -3.40 -7.12
C ASN A 24 -22.97 -4.72 -7.91
N PRO A 25 -23.55 -5.79 -7.34
CA PRO A 25 -23.63 -7.08 -8.00
C PRO A 25 -24.49 -7.09 -9.27
N LYS A 26 -25.55 -6.25 -9.31
CA LYS A 26 -26.47 -6.17 -10.45
C LYS A 26 -25.86 -5.46 -11.65
N ASN A 27 -25.04 -4.42 -11.41
CA ASN A 27 -24.35 -3.64 -12.43
C ASN A 27 -22.87 -3.53 -12.07
N PRO A 28 -22.05 -4.54 -12.40
CA PRO A 28 -20.64 -4.58 -12.02
C PRO A 28 -19.85 -3.39 -12.55
N PHE A 29 -18.86 -2.95 -11.77
CA PHE A 29 -17.91 -1.92 -12.16
C PHE A 29 -16.97 -2.48 -13.23
N THR A 30 -16.61 -1.66 -14.22
CA THR A 30 -15.53 -1.99 -15.16
C THR A 30 -14.25 -1.29 -14.68
N TRP A 31 -13.24 -2.07 -14.34
CA TRP A 31 -11.93 -1.55 -13.92
C TRP A 31 -11.11 -1.06 -15.13
N ALA A 32 -10.05 -0.30 -14.87
CA ALA A 32 -9.13 0.16 -15.91
C ALA A 32 -8.49 -1.00 -16.71
N SER A 33 -8.37 -2.19 -16.12
CA SER A 33 -7.95 -3.42 -16.78
C SER A 33 -8.98 -4.02 -17.73
N GLY A 34 -10.21 -3.46 -17.78
CA GLY A 34 -11.33 -4.02 -18.55
C GLY A 34 -12.12 -5.11 -17.79
N TRP A 35 -11.65 -5.54 -16.62
CA TRP A 35 -12.36 -6.56 -15.83
C TRP A 35 -13.64 -6.00 -15.23
N LYS A 36 -14.69 -6.84 -15.20
CA LYS A 36 -15.94 -6.54 -14.50
C LYS A 36 -15.91 -7.13 -13.10
N SER A 37 -16.18 -6.29 -12.10
CA SER A 37 -16.20 -6.70 -10.70
C SER A 37 -17.44 -6.15 -9.99
N PRO A 38 -18.10 -6.93 -9.13
CA PRO A 38 -19.16 -6.43 -8.28
C PRO A 38 -18.66 -5.51 -7.15
N ILE A 39 -17.34 -5.44 -6.96
CA ILE A 39 -16.65 -4.67 -5.91
C ILE A 39 -15.76 -3.63 -6.57
N TYR A 40 -15.79 -2.40 -6.05
CA TYR A 40 -14.85 -1.33 -6.35
C TYR A 40 -14.32 -0.75 -5.05
N CYS A 41 -13.00 -0.69 -4.90
CA CYS A 41 -12.34 -0.12 -3.74
C CYS A 41 -11.46 1.06 -4.16
N ASP A 42 -11.64 2.22 -3.48
CA ASP A 42 -10.79 3.41 -3.63
C ASP A 42 -10.30 3.84 -2.24
N ASN A 43 -9.13 3.34 -1.85
CA ASN A 43 -8.55 3.64 -0.55
C ASN A 43 -8.04 5.08 -0.41
N ARG A 44 -7.90 5.84 -1.50
CA ARG A 44 -7.52 7.26 -1.47
C ARG A 44 -8.55 8.12 -0.74
N ILE A 45 -9.81 7.67 -0.68
CA ILE A 45 -10.89 8.31 0.08
C ILE A 45 -10.54 8.41 1.58
N ILE A 46 -9.77 7.46 2.13
CA ILE A 46 -9.29 7.45 3.52
C ILE A 46 -8.61 8.78 3.90
N LEU A 47 -7.90 9.39 2.97
CA LEU A 47 -7.14 10.62 3.21
C LEU A 47 -8.02 11.78 3.68
N SER A 48 -9.30 11.80 3.28
CA SER A 48 -10.26 12.84 3.62
C SER A 48 -11.01 12.60 4.95
N PHE A 49 -10.81 11.45 5.60
CA PHE A 49 -11.48 11.08 6.86
C PHE A 49 -10.47 10.92 8.01
N PRO A 50 -10.14 11.98 8.77
CA PRO A 50 -9.05 11.96 9.75
C PRO A 50 -9.14 10.82 10.76
N ALA A 51 -10.33 10.54 11.33
CA ALA A 51 -10.50 9.48 12.31
C ALA A 51 -10.27 8.08 11.72
N VAL A 52 -10.76 7.83 10.50
CA VAL A 52 -10.56 6.55 9.77
C VAL A 52 -9.10 6.40 9.39
N ARG A 53 -8.50 7.45 8.84
CA ARG A 53 -7.08 7.50 8.46
C ARG A 53 -6.17 7.17 9.64
N GLU A 54 -6.42 7.81 10.80
CA GLU A 54 -5.66 7.57 12.01
C GLU A 54 -5.75 6.10 12.47
N LYS A 55 -6.96 5.53 12.44
CA LYS A 55 -7.19 4.14 12.82
C LYS A 55 -6.46 3.16 11.88
N ILE A 56 -6.56 3.38 10.56
CA ILE A 56 -5.87 2.56 9.54
C ILE A 56 -4.35 2.65 9.70
N CYS A 57 -3.81 3.87 9.88
CA CYS A 57 -2.37 4.04 10.13
C CYS A 57 -1.92 3.32 11.40
N SER A 58 -2.73 3.35 12.46
CA SER A 58 -2.45 2.63 13.71
C SER A 58 -2.42 1.12 13.49
N PHE A 59 -3.38 0.57 12.75
CA PHE A 59 -3.44 -0.86 12.42
C PHE A 59 -2.22 -1.30 11.60
N LEU A 60 -1.87 -0.55 10.55
CA LEU A 60 -0.69 -0.85 9.73
C LEU A 60 0.59 -0.80 10.59
N SER A 61 0.75 0.24 11.40
CA SER A 61 1.91 0.39 12.28
C SER A 61 2.02 -0.76 13.28
N GLN A 62 0.90 -1.20 13.85
CA GLN A 62 0.85 -2.35 14.76
C GLN A 62 1.26 -3.64 14.05
N GLN A 63 0.73 -3.88 12.85
CA GLN A 63 1.06 -5.07 12.08
C GLN A 63 2.53 -5.08 11.65
N ILE A 64 3.07 -3.93 11.23
CA ILE A 64 4.49 -3.80 10.86
C ILE A 64 5.38 -4.14 12.05
N LYS A 65 5.12 -3.56 13.25
CA LYS A 65 5.88 -3.86 14.46
C LYS A 65 5.80 -5.33 14.88
N LYS A 66 4.66 -5.98 14.66
CA LYS A 66 4.45 -7.38 15.00
C LYS A 66 5.15 -8.35 14.05
N THR A 67 5.26 -7.95 12.76
CA THR A 67 5.70 -8.86 11.70
C THR A 67 7.17 -8.66 11.31
N TYR A 68 7.68 -7.44 11.44
CA TYR A 68 9.03 -7.07 10.98
C TYR A 68 9.85 -6.47 12.11
N ASP A 69 10.90 -7.16 12.53
CA ASP A 69 11.75 -6.74 13.67
C ASP A 69 12.83 -5.74 13.27
N ASP A 70 13.32 -5.83 12.03
CA ASP A 70 14.54 -5.16 11.60
C ASP A 70 14.32 -4.54 10.20
N TYR A 71 13.94 -3.27 10.20
CA TYR A 71 13.78 -2.45 9.00
C TYR A 71 14.22 -1.02 9.26
N ASP A 72 14.75 -0.36 8.23
CA ASP A 72 15.35 0.96 8.30
C ASP A 72 14.40 2.04 7.76
N VAL A 73 13.65 1.73 6.70
CA VAL A 73 12.86 2.70 5.94
C VAL A 73 11.50 2.12 5.54
N ILE A 74 10.51 2.97 5.46
CA ILE A 74 9.17 2.66 4.93
C ILE A 74 9.09 3.19 3.49
N ALA A 75 8.60 2.37 2.57
CA ALA A 75 8.36 2.78 1.18
C ALA A 75 6.87 2.69 0.84
N GLY A 76 6.29 3.78 0.33
CA GLY A 76 4.92 3.78 -0.21
C GLY A 76 4.90 3.54 -1.72
N VAL A 77 3.97 2.75 -2.21
CA VAL A 77 3.75 2.62 -3.67
C VAL A 77 2.88 3.78 -4.16
N ALA A 78 3.41 4.56 -5.08
CA ALA A 78 2.68 5.70 -5.62
C ALA A 78 1.53 5.24 -6.53
N THR A 79 0.39 5.89 -6.51
CA THR A 79 0.11 7.15 -5.82
C THR A 79 -0.64 6.91 -4.51
N GLY A 80 -1.41 5.82 -4.42
CA GLY A 80 -2.38 5.57 -3.36
C GLY A 80 -1.76 5.44 -1.97
N ALA A 81 -0.59 4.83 -1.89
CA ALA A 81 0.06 4.60 -0.60
C ALA A 81 1.00 5.73 -0.13
N ILE A 82 1.16 6.83 -0.90
CA ILE A 82 2.06 7.92 -0.46
C ILE A 82 1.59 8.52 0.87
N GLY A 83 0.34 8.97 0.92
CA GLY A 83 -0.18 9.67 2.10
C GLY A 83 -0.23 8.78 3.35
N ILE A 84 -0.76 7.57 3.20
CA ILE A 84 -0.86 6.61 4.31
C ILE A 84 0.54 6.12 4.71
N GLY A 85 1.41 5.82 3.75
CA GLY A 85 2.78 5.38 4.01
C GLY A 85 3.58 6.40 4.80
N MET A 86 3.47 7.69 4.45
CA MET A 86 4.12 8.78 5.19
C MET A 86 3.62 8.87 6.64
N LEU A 87 2.32 8.75 6.86
CA LEU A 87 1.74 8.79 8.20
C LEU A 87 2.14 7.57 9.04
N VAL A 88 2.22 6.39 8.42
CA VAL A 88 2.72 5.17 9.08
C VAL A 88 4.20 5.31 9.42
N ALA A 89 5.03 5.82 8.51
CA ALA A 89 6.44 6.08 8.76
C ALA A 89 6.63 7.05 9.95
N ASN A 90 5.84 8.13 9.99
CA ASN A 90 5.83 9.06 11.12
C ASN A 90 5.48 8.37 12.45
N LYS A 91 4.44 7.52 12.48
CA LYS A 91 4.06 6.76 13.69
C LYS A 91 5.14 5.77 14.13
N LEU A 92 5.91 5.24 13.19
CA LEU A 92 7.00 4.30 13.45
C LEU A 92 8.35 5.00 13.72
N ASN A 93 8.39 6.32 13.59
CA ASN A 93 9.60 7.14 13.65
C ASN A 93 10.69 6.61 12.70
N LYS A 94 10.30 6.36 11.43
CA LYS A 94 11.18 5.84 10.37
C LYS A 94 11.23 6.79 9.19
N PRO A 95 12.35 6.85 8.47
CA PRO A 95 12.46 7.51 7.17
C PRO A 95 11.39 6.98 6.20
N PHE A 96 10.98 7.85 5.26
CA PHE A 96 10.00 7.51 4.24
C PHE A 96 10.52 7.83 2.84
N VAL A 97 10.27 6.90 1.92
CA VAL A 97 10.45 7.07 0.48
C VAL A 97 9.16 6.62 -0.23
N TYR A 98 8.97 7.00 -1.49
CA TYR A 98 7.91 6.40 -2.29
C TYR A 98 8.39 6.01 -3.68
N VAL A 99 7.77 4.97 -4.24
CA VAL A 99 8.13 4.41 -5.53
C VAL A 99 7.05 4.73 -6.54
N ARG A 100 7.44 5.30 -7.69
CA ARG A 100 6.56 5.65 -8.80
C ARG A 100 6.56 4.54 -9.85
N ALA A 101 5.38 4.17 -10.34
CA ALA A 101 5.24 3.18 -11.42
C ALA A 101 5.84 3.69 -12.74
N ASP A 102 5.70 5.00 -13.03
CA ASP A 102 6.22 5.59 -14.28
C ASP A 102 7.66 6.08 -14.12
N ARG A 103 8.58 5.49 -14.88
CA ARG A 103 9.90 6.07 -15.10
C ARG A 103 9.72 7.38 -15.86
N LYS A 104 10.17 8.51 -15.31
CA LYS A 104 10.20 9.79 -16.04
C LYS A 104 10.94 9.58 -17.37
N LYS A 105 10.28 9.91 -18.49
CA LYS A 105 10.89 9.89 -19.83
C LYS A 105 12.00 10.96 -19.97
N HIS A 106 11.99 11.98 -19.07
CA HIS A 106 12.96 13.08 -19.06
C HIS A 106 13.38 13.39 -17.61
N GLY A 107 14.68 13.56 -17.35
CA GLY A 107 15.27 13.89 -16.06
C GLY A 107 15.92 12.71 -15.34
N ARG A 108 16.05 12.77 -14.01
CA ARG A 108 16.62 11.67 -13.21
C ARG A 108 15.78 10.40 -13.40
N LYS A 109 16.41 9.31 -13.85
CA LYS A 109 15.77 8.00 -14.11
C LYS A 109 15.28 7.29 -12.82
N ASN A 110 15.36 7.95 -11.66
CA ASN A 110 14.97 7.36 -10.38
C ASN A 110 13.44 7.22 -10.29
N SER A 111 13.00 6.00 -10.08
CA SER A 111 11.61 5.68 -9.72
C SER A 111 11.32 5.89 -8.23
N ILE A 112 12.36 6.04 -7.39
CA ILE A 112 12.27 6.23 -5.94
C ILE A 112 12.49 7.70 -5.62
N GLU A 113 11.58 8.29 -4.86
CA GLU A 113 11.65 9.66 -4.38
C GLU A 113 11.85 9.68 -2.86
N GLY A 114 12.74 10.54 -2.39
CA GLY A 114 13.23 10.63 -1.03
C GLY A 114 14.71 10.26 -0.92
N PHE A 115 15.23 10.27 0.30
CA PHE A 115 16.61 9.88 0.57
C PHE A 115 16.65 8.47 1.16
N TYR A 116 17.55 7.64 0.67
CA TYR A 116 17.82 6.29 1.15
C TYR A 116 19.30 5.94 0.95
N GLU A 117 19.77 4.97 1.70
CA GLU A 117 21.11 4.42 1.57
C GLU A 117 21.06 2.97 1.04
N LYS A 118 22.08 2.58 0.30
CA LYS A 118 22.20 1.19 -0.18
C LYS A 118 22.21 0.21 0.98
N SER A 119 21.67 -0.97 0.74
CA SER A 119 21.54 -2.07 1.71
C SER A 119 20.55 -1.83 2.85
N GLN A 120 19.88 -0.69 2.93
CA GLN A 120 18.81 -0.48 3.89
C GLN A 120 17.68 -1.48 3.68
N LYS A 121 17.06 -1.89 4.79
CA LYS A 121 15.94 -2.83 4.85
C LYS A 121 14.62 -2.05 4.78
N VAL A 122 13.74 -2.46 3.87
CA VAL A 122 12.54 -1.72 3.52
C VAL A 122 11.29 -2.54 3.80
N VAL A 123 10.30 -1.94 4.46
CA VAL A 123 8.92 -2.43 4.47
C VAL A 123 8.11 -1.59 3.49
N VAL A 124 7.45 -2.25 2.54
CA VAL A 124 6.65 -1.63 1.49
C VAL A 124 5.20 -1.54 1.93
N ILE A 125 4.58 -0.38 1.72
CA ILE A 125 3.15 -0.15 1.96
C ILE A 125 2.45 0.07 0.62
N GLU A 126 1.36 -0.67 0.41
CA GLU A 126 0.46 -0.53 -0.72
C GLU A 126 -0.94 -0.17 -0.22
N ASP A 127 -1.71 0.59 -0.98
CA ASP A 127 -3.10 0.88 -0.63
C ASP A 127 -4.02 -0.26 -1.07
N LEU A 128 -3.82 -0.80 -2.27
CA LEU A 128 -4.69 -1.79 -2.88
C LEU A 128 -3.91 -2.79 -3.73
N ILE A 129 -4.06 -4.08 -3.46
CA ILE A 129 -3.57 -5.14 -4.32
C ILE A 129 -4.73 -5.76 -5.11
N SER A 130 -4.64 -5.71 -6.44
CA SER A 130 -5.49 -6.47 -7.36
C SER A 130 -4.71 -7.65 -7.93
N THR A 131 -3.98 -7.46 -9.03
CA THR A 131 -3.09 -8.46 -9.62
C THR A 131 -1.70 -8.52 -8.97
N GLY A 132 -1.32 -7.47 -8.23
CA GLY A 132 -0.01 -7.34 -7.62
C GLY A 132 1.09 -6.77 -8.53
N SER A 133 0.80 -6.52 -9.82
CA SER A 133 1.82 -6.07 -10.78
C SER A 133 2.53 -4.79 -10.34
N SER A 134 1.78 -3.75 -9.95
CA SER A 134 2.36 -2.47 -9.48
C SER A 134 3.23 -2.64 -8.24
N SER A 135 2.79 -3.49 -7.31
CA SER A 135 3.52 -3.78 -6.08
C SER A 135 4.83 -4.51 -6.37
N LEU A 136 4.81 -5.47 -7.31
CA LEU A 136 6.00 -6.19 -7.75
C LEU A 136 6.99 -5.28 -8.48
N GLU A 137 6.52 -4.42 -9.39
CA GLU A 137 7.35 -3.43 -10.07
C GLU A 137 8.02 -2.45 -9.09
N ALA A 138 7.27 -2.00 -8.07
CA ALA A 138 7.81 -1.16 -7.01
C ALA A 138 8.90 -1.89 -6.21
N CYS A 139 8.66 -3.15 -5.83
CA CYS A 139 9.68 -3.97 -5.16
C CYS A 139 10.93 -4.18 -6.03
N GLN A 140 10.77 -4.46 -7.32
CA GLN A 140 11.88 -4.60 -8.26
C GLN A 140 12.68 -3.30 -8.38
N SER A 141 12.02 -2.14 -8.41
CA SER A 141 12.69 -0.84 -8.42
C SER A 141 13.53 -0.61 -7.17
N LEU A 142 13.01 -0.96 -5.99
CA LEU A 142 13.76 -0.87 -4.73
C LEU A 142 14.97 -1.83 -4.72
N ILE A 143 14.81 -3.06 -5.18
CA ILE A 143 15.88 -4.04 -5.28
C ILE A 143 16.98 -3.59 -6.26
N SER A 144 16.59 -2.99 -7.40
CA SER A 144 17.56 -2.49 -8.40
C SER A 144 18.44 -1.36 -7.86
N GLU A 145 17.98 -0.64 -6.85
CA GLU A 145 18.74 0.38 -6.11
C GLU A 145 19.48 -0.19 -4.87
N ASN A 146 19.62 -1.52 -4.79
CA ASN A 146 20.28 -2.25 -3.70
C ASN A 146 19.62 -2.13 -2.33
N LEU A 147 18.30 -1.90 -2.28
CA LEU A 147 17.53 -1.99 -1.04
C LEU A 147 17.06 -3.43 -0.79
N LYS A 148 16.89 -3.81 0.47
CA LYS A 148 16.50 -5.16 0.89
C LYS A 148 15.05 -5.19 1.34
N ILE A 149 14.17 -5.81 0.57
CA ILE A 149 12.75 -5.90 0.94
C ILE A 149 12.57 -6.85 2.12
N LYS A 150 12.00 -6.37 3.22
CA LYS A 150 11.61 -7.17 4.39
C LYS A 150 10.21 -7.76 4.20
N GLY A 151 9.36 -7.04 3.52
CA GLY A 151 8.02 -7.47 3.17
C GLY A 151 7.16 -6.33 2.63
N LEU A 152 5.93 -6.69 2.27
CA LEU A 152 4.92 -5.76 1.80
C LEU A 152 3.64 -5.95 2.60
N ILE A 153 3.00 -4.85 2.97
CA ILE A 153 1.70 -4.81 3.63
C ILE A 153 0.75 -3.91 2.85
N SER A 154 -0.51 -4.32 2.72
CA SER A 154 -1.54 -3.52 2.05
C SER A 154 -2.74 -3.28 2.94
N ILE A 155 -3.48 -2.18 2.67
CA ILE A 155 -4.75 -1.89 3.33
C ILE A 155 -5.82 -2.88 2.87
N PHE A 156 -5.87 -3.17 1.57
CA PHE A 156 -6.87 -4.04 0.96
C PHE A 156 -6.24 -4.93 -0.12
N ASN A 157 -6.66 -6.18 -0.18
CA ASN A 157 -6.28 -7.13 -1.22
C ASN A 157 -7.52 -7.87 -1.70
N TYR A 158 -7.75 -7.88 -3.01
CA TYR A 158 -8.84 -8.67 -3.63
C TYR A 158 -8.61 -10.17 -3.53
N ASN A 159 -7.40 -10.60 -3.19
CA ASN A 159 -7.00 -12.00 -2.99
C ASN A 159 -7.25 -12.88 -4.25
N PHE A 160 -7.00 -12.33 -5.42
CA PHE A 160 -7.03 -13.12 -6.65
C PHE A 160 -5.90 -14.16 -6.66
N GLU A 161 -6.12 -15.29 -7.33
CA GLU A 161 -5.09 -16.35 -7.43
C GLU A 161 -3.77 -15.83 -8.00
N ILE A 162 -3.84 -14.91 -8.98
CA ILE A 162 -2.66 -14.30 -9.60
C ILE A 162 -1.86 -13.40 -8.64
N SER A 163 -2.45 -12.97 -7.53
CA SER A 163 -1.79 -12.11 -6.53
C SER A 163 -1.23 -12.88 -5.33
N LYS A 164 -1.32 -14.20 -5.35
CA LYS A 164 -0.77 -15.10 -4.35
C LYS A 164 0.64 -15.53 -4.73
#